data_d17a4d96e6c8bd2946700094be45f783
#
_entry.id   d17a4d96e6c8bd2946700094be45f783
#
_cell.length_a   1.000
_cell.length_b   1.000
_cell.length_c   1.000
_cell.angle_alpha   90.00
_cell.angle_beta   90.00
_cell.angle_gamma   90.00
#
_symmetry.space_group_name_H-M   'P 1'
#
loop_
_entity.id
_entity.type
_entity.pdbx_description
1 polymer ?
#
loop_
_entity_poly.entity_id
_entity_poly.type
_entity_poly.pdbx_seq_one_letter_code
_entity_poly.pdbx_strand_id
1 'polypeptide(L)'
;MHIFINHGFRDYLKDNKKAFDTPINIMEMGLGSGLNALLTAESIDQQVVDYIGIEAHPITEKATYLSLINSLPHALDNQLIESFWDTPWNTPTKITPIFSLEKRHGKIENLELTPSSIDIIYYDAFAPECQPHLWQEDIMRTVLSWLKPGGYLLTYCAKGSFRRTCKSLGCRLESLPGPPGKREISRFVKQSKES
;
A
#
# COMPACT_ATOMS: atom_id res chain seq x y z
N MET A 1 -15.37 -3.69 -5.38
CA MET A 1 -14.61 -2.43 -5.62
C MET A 1 -13.45 -2.42 -4.64
N HIS A 2 -12.22 -2.38 -5.13
CA HIS A 2 -11.04 -2.47 -4.27
C HIS A 2 -10.65 -1.07 -3.77
N ILE A 3 -10.56 -0.87 -2.44
CA ILE A 3 -10.40 0.47 -1.87
C ILE A 3 -9.03 1.09 -2.16
N PHE A 4 -7.94 0.28 -2.09
CA PHE A 4 -6.59 0.77 -2.32
C PHE A 4 -6.41 1.27 -3.76
N ILE A 5 -7.03 0.59 -4.73
CA ILE A 5 -6.96 1.00 -6.13
C ILE A 5 -7.82 2.24 -6.38
N ASN A 6 -9.10 2.22 -5.98
CA ASN A 6 -10.00 3.32 -6.32
C ASN A 6 -9.73 4.57 -5.48
N HIS A 7 -9.72 4.43 -4.14
CA HIS A 7 -9.53 5.55 -3.22
C HIS A 7 -8.07 5.87 -2.92
N GLY A 8 -7.15 4.96 -3.27
CA GLY A 8 -5.71 5.17 -3.21
C GLY A 8 -5.17 5.65 -4.55
N PHE A 9 -4.83 4.71 -5.42
CA PHE A 9 -4.09 4.97 -6.65
C PHE A 9 -4.84 5.90 -7.60
N ARG A 10 -6.10 5.57 -7.96
CA ARG A 10 -6.86 6.35 -8.96
C ARG A 10 -7.22 7.75 -8.46
N ASP A 11 -7.63 7.89 -7.20
CA ASP A 11 -7.93 9.21 -6.64
C ASP A 11 -6.65 10.03 -6.51
N TYR A 12 -5.53 9.40 -6.09
CA TYR A 12 -4.23 10.09 -6.03
C TYR A 12 -3.81 10.66 -7.39
N LEU A 13 -3.97 9.89 -8.48
CA LEU A 13 -3.67 10.37 -9.83
C LEU A 13 -4.55 11.53 -10.28
N LYS A 14 -5.83 11.56 -9.88
CA LYS A 14 -6.74 12.67 -10.18
C LYS A 14 -6.34 13.95 -9.45
N ASP A 15 -5.97 13.81 -8.18
CA ASP A 15 -5.70 14.94 -7.30
C ASP A 15 -4.28 15.50 -7.49
N ASN A 16 -3.35 14.65 -7.95
CA ASN A 16 -1.93 14.98 -8.11
C ASN A 16 -1.49 14.76 -9.57
N LYS A 17 -1.57 15.81 -10.37
CA LYS A 17 -1.17 15.79 -11.80
C LYS A 17 0.36 15.69 -11.93
N LYS A 18 0.91 14.48 -11.80
CA LYS A 18 2.33 14.22 -12.09
C LYS A 18 2.58 14.00 -13.57
N ALA A 19 3.78 14.31 -14.04
CA ALA A 19 4.22 13.90 -15.38
C ALA A 19 4.28 12.36 -15.45
N PHE A 20 3.98 11.76 -16.61
CA PHE A 20 3.88 10.30 -16.74
C PHE A 20 5.21 9.57 -16.48
N ASP A 21 6.34 10.24 -16.72
CA ASP A 21 7.69 9.73 -16.47
C ASP A 21 8.17 9.90 -15.02
N THR A 22 7.43 10.64 -14.20
CA THR A 22 7.73 10.81 -12.77
C THR A 22 7.11 9.66 -11.98
N PRO A 23 7.91 8.76 -11.35
CA PRO A 23 7.35 7.62 -10.64
C PRO A 23 6.40 8.00 -9.50
N ILE A 24 5.33 7.24 -9.38
CA ILE A 24 4.51 7.16 -8.18
C ILE A 24 5.10 6.09 -7.28
N ASN A 25 5.58 6.48 -6.12
CA ASN A 25 6.14 5.55 -5.15
C ASN A 25 5.04 5.05 -4.21
N ILE A 26 4.77 3.75 -4.26
CA ILE A 26 3.77 3.10 -3.41
C ILE A 26 4.47 2.17 -2.43
N MET A 27 4.07 2.22 -1.17
CA MET A 27 4.50 1.28 -0.14
C MET A 27 3.28 0.52 0.41
N GLU A 28 3.37 -0.80 0.49
CA GLU A 28 2.35 -1.66 1.11
C GLU A 28 2.89 -2.31 2.37
N MET A 29 2.14 -2.18 3.45
CA MET A 29 2.33 -2.93 4.69
C MET A 29 1.40 -4.14 4.69
N GLY A 30 1.97 -5.35 4.74
CA GLY A 30 1.23 -6.60 4.65
C GLY A 30 1.02 -7.02 3.19
N LEU A 31 2.11 -7.33 2.47
CA LEU A 31 2.06 -7.70 1.06
C LEU A 31 1.21 -8.96 0.80
N GLY A 32 1.28 -9.94 1.73
CA GLY A 32 0.50 -11.18 1.66
C GLY A 32 0.66 -11.91 0.33
N SER A 33 -0.44 -12.09 -0.38
CA SER A 33 -0.46 -12.69 -1.74
C SER A 33 -0.06 -11.71 -2.85
N GLY A 34 0.16 -10.43 -2.53
CA GLY A 34 0.44 -9.40 -3.52
C GLY A 34 -0.76 -8.91 -4.32
N LEU A 35 -1.98 -9.22 -3.87
CA LEU A 35 -3.20 -8.81 -4.59
C LEU A 35 -3.24 -7.31 -4.88
N ASN A 36 -2.90 -6.47 -3.90
CA ASN A 36 -2.92 -5.02 -4.09
C ASN A 36 -1.86 -4.56 -5.10
N ALA A 37 -0.68 -5.20 -5.10
CA ALA A 37 0.38 -4.92 -6.08
C ALA A 37 -0.05 -5.32 -7.50
N LEU A 38 -0.62 -6.51 -7.66
CA LEU A 38 -1.13 -7.03 -8.94
C LEU A 38 -2.25 -6.14 -9.50
N LEU A 39 -3.25 -5.81 -8.68
CA LEU A 39 -4.34 -4.90 -9.07
C LEU A 39 -3.85 -3.48 -9.38
N THR A 40 -2.83 -3.01 -8.68
CA THR A 40 -2.20 -1.72 -8.99
C THR A 40 -1.55 -1.79 -10.37
N ALA A 41 -0.75 -2.83 -10.64
CA ALA A 41 -0.08 -3.02 -11.93
C ALA A 41 -1.08 -3.09 -13.10
N GLU A 42 -2.21 -3.81 -12.95
CA GLU A 42 -3.28 -3.85 -13.96
C GLU A 42 -4.03 -2.52 -14.12
N SER A 43 -3.99 -1.65 -13.10
CA SER A 43 -4.68 -0.36 -13.12
C SER A 43 -3.85 0.77 -13.70
N ILE A 44 -2.59 0.52 -14.04
CA ILE A 44 -1.70 1.52 -14.63
C ILE A 44 -2.02 1.64 -16.13
N ASP A 45 -2.21 2.88 -16.59
CA ASP A 45 -2.34 3.21 -18.02
C ASP A 45 -0.99 3.68 -18.59
N GLN A 46 -0.46 4.81 -18.11
CA GLN A 46 0.79 5.40 -18.64
C GLN A 46 1.78 5.79 -17.52
N GLN A 47 1.32 5.84 -16.28
CA GLN A 47 2.10 6.31 -15.15
C GLN A 47 3.16 5.28 -14.74
N VAL A 48 4.40 5.71 -14.55
CA VAL A 48 5.44 4.87 -13.94
C VAL A 48 5.14 4.68 -12.45
N VAL A 49 5.26 3.44 -11.97
CA VAL A 49 5.04 3.09 -10.56
C VAL A 49 6.21 2.28 -10.04
N ASP A 50 6.77 2.72 -8.91
CA ASP A 50 7.70 1.96 -8.08
C ASP A 50 6.98 1.49 -6.83
N TYR A 51 6.86 0.17 -6.68
CA TYR A 51 6.08 -0.47 -5.62
C TYR A 51 6.98 -1.23 -4.66
N ILE A 52 6.86 -0.94 -3.37
CA ILE A 52 7.54 -1.65 -2.28
C ILE A 52 6.48 -2.34 -1.43
N GLY A 53 6.53 -3.66 -1.31
CA GLY A 53 5.66 -4.43 -0.41
C GLY A 53 6.47 -5.10 0.68
N ILE A 54 6.12 -4.89 1.96
CA ILE A 54 6.77 -5.57 3.09
C ILE A 54 5.89 -6.69 3.65
N GLU A 55 6.51 -7.85 3.91
CA GLU A 55 5.84 -9.03 4.46
C GLU A 55 6.76 -9.74 5.46
N ALA A 56 6.24 -9.98 6.66
CA ALA A 56 6.97 -10.67 7.71
C ALA A 56 6.92 -12.20 7.57
N HIS A 57 5.86 -12.72 6.94
CA HIS A 57 5.58 -14.16 6.81
C HIS A 57 5.23 -14.51 5.35
N PRO A 58 6.20 -14.49 4.43
CA PRO A 58 5.98 -14.77 3.02
C PRO A 58 5.36 -16.13 2.77
N ILE A 59 4.50 -16.23 1.75
CA ILE A 59 4.07 -17.51 1.21
C ILE A 59 5.26 -18.13 0.49
N THR A 60 5.68 -19.34 0.90
CA THR A 60 6.89 -20.01 0.38
C THR A 60 6.60 -21.07 -0.65
N GLU A 61 5.35 -21.53 -0.75
CA GLU A 61 4.96 -22.59 -1.68
C GLU A 61 4.11 -22.05 -2.84
N LYS A 62 4.59 -22.25 -4.08
CA LYS A 62 3.92 -21.76 -5.29
C LYS A 62 2.51 -22.32 -5.45
N ALA A 63 2.29 -23.59 -5.12
CA ALA A 63 0.96 -24.20 -5.18
C ALA A 63 -0.04 -23.51 -4.24
N THR A 64 0.37 -23.21 -3.02
CA THR A 64 -0.43 -22.47 -2.04
C THR A 64 -0.72 -21.04 -2.53
N TYR A 65 0.29 -20.36 -3.06
CA TYR A 65 0.15 -19.02 -3.64
C TYR A 65 -0.87 -19.01 -4.79
N LEU A 66 -0.71 -19.89 -5.78
CA LEU A 66 -1.61 -19.99 -6.94
C LEU A 66 -3.04 -20.37 -6.54
N SER A 67 -3.19 -21.29 -5.58
CA SER A 67 -4.51 -21.65 -5.04
C SER A 67 -5.20 -20.44 -4.42
N LEU A 68 -4.48 -19.64 -3.65
CA LEU A 68 -5.00 -18.42 -3.02
C LEU A 68 -5.41 -17.39 -4.07
N ILE A 69 -4.51 -17.03 -4.99
CA ILE A 69 -4.77 -16.03 -6.05
C ILE A 69 -5.96 -16.44 -6.92
N ASN A 70 -6.03 -17.69 -7.34
CA ASN A 70 -7.13 -18.19 -8.19
C ASN A 70 -8.48 -18.30 -7.46
N SER A 71 -8.49 -18.29 -6.14
CA SER A 71 -9.72 -18.25 -5.34
C SER A 71 -10.33 -16.85 -5.21
N LEU A 72 -9.59 -15.82 -5.61
CA LEU A 72 -10.05 -14.43 -5.50
C LEU A 72 -11.07 -14.09 -6.61
N PRO A 73 -12.05 -13.21 -6.33
CA PRO A 73 -13.10 -12.86 -7.29
C PRO A 73 -12.63 -11.93 -8.43
N HIS A 74 -11.33 -11.86 -8.67
CA HIS A 74 -10.70 -11.03 -9.69
C HIS A 74 -9.96 -11.91 -10.68
N ALA A 75 -10.28 -11.77 -11.96
CA ALA A 75 -9.49 -12.40 -13.02
C ALA A 75 -8.24 -11.52 -13.25
N LEU A 76 -7.11 -11.97 -12.73
CA LEU A 76 -5.82 -11.30 -12.90
C LEU A 76 -5.07 -11.91 -14.09
N ASP A 77 -4.20 -11.10 -14.72
CA ASP A 77 -3.33 -11.57 -15.79
C ASP A 77 -2.35 -12.64 -15.29
N ASN A 78 -2.36 -13.82 -15.93
CA ASN A 78 -1.53 -14.96 -15.52
C ASN A 78 -0.03 -14.66 -15.63
N GLN A 79 0.40 -13.90 -16.64
CA GLN A 79 1.81 -13.53 -16.80
C GLN A 79 2.27 -12.60 -15.67
N LEU A 80 1.39 -11.71 -15.24
CA LEU A 80 1.66 -10.82 -14.12
C LEU A 80 1.74 -11.61 -12.79
N ILE A 81 0.85 -12.59 -12.58
CA ILE A 81 0.88 -13.49 -11.42
C ILE A 81 2.21 -14.25 -11.35
N GLU A 82 2.64 -14.85 -12.46
CA GLU A 82 3.91 -15.58 -12.54
C GLU A 82 5.09 -14.65 -12.30
N SER A 83 5.12 -13.48 -12.93
CA SER A 83 6.18 -12.48 -12.75
C SER A 83 6.27 -11.99 -11.31
N PHE A 84 5.13 -11.80 -10.64
CA PHE A 84 5.10 -11.44 -9.22
C PHE A 84 5.70 -12.56 -8.35
N TRP A 85 5.31 -13.82 -8.60
CA TRP A 85 5.84 -14.96 -7.85
C TRP A 85 7.36 -15.08 -8.03
N ASP A 86 7.84 -15.01 -9.26
CA ASP A 86 9.25 -15.20 -9.62
C ASP A 86 10.14 -14.01 -9.22
N THR A 87 9.56 -12.86 -8.87
CA THR A 87 10.32 -11.72 -8.35
C THR A 87 11.07 -12.11 -7.08
N PRO A 88 12.40 -11.93 -7.01
CA PRO A 88 13.17 -12.26 -5.81
C PRO A 88 12.86 -11.31 -4.66
N TRP A 89 12.93 -11.81 -3.43
CA TRP A 89 12.81 -10.97 -2.23
C TRP A 89 14.02 -10.04 -2.07
N ASN A 90 13.78 -8.86 -1.54
CA ASN A 90 14.79 -7.82 -1.23
C ASN A 90 15.59 -7.34 -2.46
N THR A 91 15.01 -7.45 -3.64
CA THR A 91 15.62 -7.00 -4.90
C THR A 91 14.59 -6.27 -5.75
N PRO A 92 14.81 -4.98 -6.05
CA PRO A 92 13.96 -4.24 -6.99
C PRO A 92 13.96 -4.91 -8.35
N THR A 93 12.80 -5.22 -8.90
CA THR A 93 12.63 -5.94 -10.16
C THR A 93 11.62 -5.22 -11.04
N LYS A 94 11.97 -5.01 -12.30
CA LYS A 94 11.07 -4.42 -13.29
C LYS A 94 10.15 -5.50 -13.84
N ILE A 95 8.87 -5.42 -13.50
CA ILE A 95 7.83 -6.39 -13.92
C ILE A 95 7.29 -6.05 -15.32
N THR A 96 7.04 -4.75 -15.55
CA THR A 96 6.64 -4.21 -16.85
C THR A 96 7.48 -2.96 -17.16
N PRO A 97 7.43 -2.38 -18.37
CA PRO A 97 8.15 -1.14 -18.67
C PRO A 97 7.84 0.03 -17.72
N ILE A 98 6.65 0.01 -17.08
CA ILE A 98 6.16 1.09 -16.22
C ILE A 98 5.82 0.65 -14.79
N PHE A 99 6.09 -0.62 -14.41
CA PHE A 99 5.86 -1.11 -13.05
C PHE A 99 7.09 -1.87 -12.53
N SER A 100 7.68 -1.36 -11.46
CA SER A 100 8.74 -2.00 -10.70
C SER A 100 8.21 -2.48 -9.36
N LEU A 101 8.66 -3.65 -8.91
CA LEU A 101 8.28 -4.26 -7.64
C LEU A 101 9.51 -4.61 -6.81
N GLU A 102 9.51 -4.24 -5.55
CA GLU A 102 10.42 -4.72 -4.53
C GLU A 102 9.64 -5.41 -3.41
N LYS A 103 9.77 -6.74 -3.32
CA LYS A 103 9.22 -7.51 -2.19
C LYS A 103 10.25 -7.51 -1.07
N ARG A 104 9.95 -6.91 0.08
CA ARG A 104 10.82 -6.90 1.26
C ARG A 104 10.36 -7.91 2.30
N HIS A 105 11.21 -8.92 2.56
CA HIS A 105 10.96 -9.88 3.64
C HIS A 105 11.44 -9.29 4.94
N GLY A 106 10.53 -9.04 5.87
CA GLY A 106 10.86 -8.50 7.19
C GLY A 106 9.69 -7.83 7.89
N LYS A 107 9.97 -7.30 9.06
CA LYS A 107 9.01 -6.54 9.86
C LYS A 107 9.11 -5.05 9.54
N ILE A 108 7.99 -4.34 9.69
CA ILE A 108 7.92 -2.88 9.44
C ILE A 108 8.88 -2.10 10.35
N GLU A 109 9.12 -2.60 11.56
CA GLU A 109 9.99 -1.97 12.54
C GLU A 109 11.46 -1.90 12.08
N ASN A 110 11.84 -2.79 11.16
CA ASN A 110 13.18 -2.87 10.58
C ASN A 110 13.26 -2.25 9.17
N LEU A 111 12.15 -1.71 8.66
CA LEU A 111 12.11 -1.07 7.36
C LEU A 111 12.62 0.37 7.46
N GLU A 112 13.63 0.68 6.69
CA GLU A 112 14.12 2.05 6.53
C GLU A 112 13.85 2.55 5.13
N LEU A 113 13.11 3.66 5.03
CA LEU A 113 12.86 4.38 3.79
C LEU A 113 13.25 5.85 3.97
N THR A 114 13.57 6.49 2.88
CA THR A 114 13.87 7.94 2.88
C THR A 114 12.62 8.73 3.32
N PRO A 115 12.73 9.65 4.28
CA PRO A 115 11.61 10.51 4.64
C PRO A 115 11.03 11.26 3.44
N SER A 116 9.70 11.38 3.39
CA SER A 116 8.97 12.06 2.31
C SER A 116 9.31 11.53 0.91
N SER A 117 9.52 10.22 0.77
CA SER A 117 9.77 9.56 -0.52
C SER A 117 8.55 8.83 -1.09
N ILE A 118 7.56 8.50 -0.27
CA ILE A 118 6.39 7.69 -0.65
C ILE A 118 5.20 8.59 -0.98
N ASP A 119 4.53 8.30 -2.06
CA ASP A 119 3.33 8.99 -2.52
C ASP A 119 2.06 8.40 -1.91
N ILE A 120 1.98 7.06 -1.85
CA ILE A 120 0.81 6.34 -1.36
C ILE A 120 1.26 5.19 -0.44
N ILE A 121 0.64 5.08 0.73
CA ILE A 121 0.83 3.95 1.63
C ILE A 121 -0.48 3.15 1.70
N TYR A 122 -0.40 1.87 1.31
CA TYR A 122 -1.43 0.87 1.58
C TYR A 122 -1.13 0.21 2.91
N TYR A 123 -1.86 0.60 3.95
CA TYR A 123 -1.67 0.05 5.30
C TYR A 123 -2.65 -1.09 5.51
N ASP A 124 -2.30 -2.27 4.98
CA ASP A 124 -3.13 -3.49 4.96
C ASP A 124 -2.70 -4.51 6.03
N ALA A 125 -2.28 -4.00 7.19
CA ALA A 125 -1.95 -4.81 8.35
C ALA A 125 -3.18 -5.52 8.92
N PHE A 126 -2.97 -6.64 9.63
CA PHE A 126 -4.04 -7.28 10.41
C PHE A 126 -4.67 -6.30 11.39
N ALA A 127 -5.94 -6.55 11.72
CA ALA A 127 -6.70 -5.69 12.61
C ALA A 127 -5.96 -5.41 13.93
N PRO A 128 -6.19 -4.23 14.55
CA PRO A 128 -5.55 -3.85 15.83
C PRO A 128 -5.73 -4.86 16.96
N GLU A 129 -6.76 -5.71 16.88
CA GLU A 129 -7.00 -6.80 17.84
C GLU A 129 -6.01 -7.95 17.67
N CYS A 130 -5.52 -8.17 16.45
CA CYS A 130 -4.57 -9.25 16.12
C CYS A 130 -3.12 -8.81 16.26
N GLN A 131 -2.81 -7.58 15.83
CA GLN A 131 -1.45 -7.02 15.86
C GLN A 131 -1.45 -5.59 16.43
N PRO A 132 -1.75 -5.41 17.73
CA PRO A 132 -1.92 -4.07 18.31
C PRO A 132 -0.68 -3.18 18.20
N HIS A 133 0.53 -3.75 18.21
CA HIS A 133 1.78 -3.00 18.13
C HIS A 133 1.92 -2.22 16.82
N LEU A 134 1.43 -2.75 15.69
CA LEU A 134 1.49 -2.07 14.40
C LEU A 134 0.65 -0.78 14.33
N TRP A 135 -0.27 -0.60 15.28
CA TRP A 135 -1.20 0.53 15.31
C TRP A 135 -0.83 1.58 16.38
N GLN A 136 0.33 1.42 17.01
CA GLN A 136 0.85 2.35 18.02
C GLN A 136 1.45 3.61 17.37
N GLU A 137 1.59 4.65 18.17
CA GLU A 137 1.99 5.97 17.68
C GLU A 137 3.43 5.98 17.12
N ASP A 138 4.35 5.26 17.73
CA ASP A 138 5.75 5.16 17.31
C ASP A 138 5.88 4.57 15.90
N ILE A 139 5.18 3.45 15.62
CA ILE A 139 5.12 2.86 14.28
C ILE A 139 4.48 3.83 13.30
N MET A 140 3.36 4.44 13.66
CA MET A 140 2.68 5.38 12.77
C MET A 140 3.50 6.64 12.52
N ARG A 141 4.26 7.12 13.50
CA ARG A 141 5.19 8.23 13.32
C ARG A 141 6.25 7.89 12.27
N THR A 142 6.83 6.70 12.34
CA THR A 142 7.81 6.21 11.37
C THR A 142 7.19 6.08 9.98
N VAL A 143 6.07 5.38 9.86
CA VAL A 143 5.36 5.17 8.58
C VAL A 143 4.97 6.49 7.93
N LEU A 144 4.38 7.42 8.70
CA LEU A 144 3.98 8.72 8.19
C LEU A 144 5.17 9.64 7.88
N SER A 145 6.37 9.38 8.44
CA SER A 145 7.56 10.13 8.07
C SER A 145 7.96 9.89 6.61
N TRP A 146 7.73 8.69 6.09
CA TRP A 146 8.03 8.33 4.70
C TRP A 146 7.07 8.95 3.69
N LEU A 147 5.84 9.27 4.12
CA LEU A 147 4.82 9.83 3.25
C LEU A 147 5.16 11.27 2.85
N LYS A 148 5.04 11.61 1.57
CA LYS A 148 5.20 12.99 1.07
C LYS A 148 4.08 13.89 1.58
N PRO A 149 4.29 15.21 1.73
CA PRO A 149 3.18 16.16 1.85
C PRO A 149 2.20 15.99 0.68
N GLY A 150 0.89 15.95 0.96
CA GLY A 150 -0.14 15.62 -0.01
C GLY A 150 -0.28 14.13 -0.33
N GLY A 151 0.61 13.28 0.17
CA GLY A 151 0.54 11.83 0.00
C GLY A 151 -0.58 11.20 0.81
N TYR A 152 -0.97 9.98 0.42
CA TYR A 152 -2.11 9.25 0.97
C TYR A 152 -1.67 8.03 1.78
N LEU A 153 -2.22 7.85 2.96
CA LEU A 153 -2.23 6.56 3.66
C LEU A 153 -3.67 6.06 3.72
N LEU A 154 -3.88 4.83 3.23
CA LEU A 154 -5.19 4.17 3.25
C LEU A 154 -5.15 2.93 4.14
N THR A 155 -6.27 2.69 4.84
CA THR A 155 -6.45 1.48 5.64
C THR A 155 -7.92 1.16 5.83
N TYR A 156 -8.22 -0.12 6.05
CA TYR A 156 -9.53 -0.58 6.47
C TYR A 156 -9.87 -0.22 7.93
N CYS A 157 -8.90 0.24 8.72
CA CYS A 157 -9.12 0.57 10.11
C CYS A 157 -9.86 1.90 10.25
N ALA A 158 -11.01 1.87 10.93
CA ALA A 158 -11.81 3.05 11.24
C ALA A 158 -11.86 3.37 12.75
N LYS A 159 -10.97 2.75 13.56
CA LYS A 159 -10.95 2.97 15.03
C LYS A 159 -10.62 4.41 15.38
N GLY A 160 -11.42 4.99 16.29
CA GLY A 160 -11.28 6.38 16.69
C GLY A 160 -9.93 6.71 17.34
N SER A 161 -9.33 5.78 18.10
CA SER A 161 -7.99 5.95 18.66
C SER A 161 -6.94 6.11 17.57
N PHE A 162 -6.89 5.20 16.61
CA PHE A 162 -5.98 5.23 15.49
C PHE A 162 -6.16 6.51 14.64
N ARG A 163 -7.41 6.90 14.36
CA ARG A 163 -7.71 8.13 13.64
C ARG A 163 -7.20 9.39 14.38
N ARG A 164 -7.29 9.42 15.72
CA ARG A 164 -6.73 10.53 16.51
C ARG A 164 -5.21 10.55 16.43
N THR A 165 -4.55 9.40 16.54
CA THR A 165 -3.09 9.29 16.40
C THR A 165 -2.61 9.82 15.05
N CYS A 166 -3.21 9.41 13.93
CA CYS A 166 -2.79 9.91 12.62
C CYS A 166 -3.03 11.43 12.46
N LYS A 167 -4.11 11.96 13.04
CA LYS A 167 -4.38 13.42 13.06
C LYS A 167 -3.33 14.17 13.87
N SER A 168 -2.96 13.70 15.06
CA SER A 168 -1.93 14.33 15.90
C SER A 168 -0.55 14.30 15.25
N LEU A 169 -0.32 13.36 14.33
CA LEU A 169 0.89 13.25 13.52
C LEU A 169 0.87 14.08 12.22
N GLY A 170 -0.11 14.98 12.08
CA GLY A 170 -0.16 15.95 10.98
C GLY A 170 -0.89 15.45 9.73
N CYS A 171 -1.83 14.51 9.88
CA CYS A 171 -2.64 14.06 8.75
C CYS A 171 -4.09 14.57 8.86
N ARG A 172 -4.65 14.97 7.71
CA ARG A 172 -6.08 15.22 7.57
C ARG A 172 -6.77 13.89 7.26
N LEU A 173 -7.82 13.58 8.04
CA LEU A 173 -8.65 12.38 7.83
C LEU A 173 -9.76 12.63 6.82
N GLU A 174 -9.94 11.67 5.93
CA GLU A 174 -11.10 11.51 5.07
C GLU A 174 -11.76 10.16 5.36
N SER A 175 -13.04 10.18 5.75
CA SER A 175 -13.86 8.97 5.84
C SER A 175 -14.47 8.69 4.49
N LEU A 176 -14.17 7.52 3.93
CA LEU A 176 -14.66 7.10 2.61
C LEU A 176 -15.54 5.87 2.74
N PRO A 177 -16.48 5.64 1.81
CA PRO A 177 -17.31 4.45 1.81
C PRO A 177 -16.47 3.17 1.83
N GLY A 178 -16.81 2.24 2.72
CA GLY A 178 -16.18 0.92 2.77
C GLY A 178 -16.77 -0.04 1.73
N PRO A 179 -16.11 -1.18 1.49
CA PRO A 179 -16.65 -2.26 0.68
C PRO A 179 -17.86 -2.91 1.36
N PRO A 180 -18.61 -3.79 0.68
CA PRO A 180 -19.71 -4.55 1.29
C PRO A 180 -19.29 -5.18 2.61
N GLY A 181 -20.11 -4.99 3.66
CA GLY A 181 -19.82 -5.43 5.03
C GLY A 181 -19.00 -4.45 5.88
N LYS A 182 -18.51 -3.35 5.32
CA LYS A 182 -17.78 -2.32 6.07
C LYS A 182 -18.33 -0.93 5.77
N ARG A 183 -18.79 -0.22 6.83
CA ARG A 183 -19.44 1.09 6.66
C ARG A 183 -18.49 2.14 6.07
N GLU A 184 -17.25 2.17 6.56
CA GLU A 184 -16.29 3.18 6.17
C GLU A 184 -14.84 2.68 6.29
N ILE A 185 -13.96 3.34 5.55
CA ILE A 185 -12.51 3.21 5.62
C ILE A 185 -11.88 4.56 5.96
N SER A 186 -10.58 4.55 6.24
CA SER A 186 -9.83 5.78 6.50
C SER A 186 -8.80 6.04 5.41
N ARG A 187 -8.84 7.24 4.84
CA ARG A 187 -7.75 7.84 4.08
C ARG A 187 -7.18 9.02 4.87
N PHE A 188 -5.88 9.05 5.02
CA PHE A 188 -5.16 10.14 5.66
C PHE A 188 -4.32 10.84 4.61
N VAL A 189 -4.45 12.15 4.53
CA VAL A 189 -3.66 13.01 3.65
C VAL A 189 -2.64 13.75 4.49
N LYS A 190 -1.35 13.54 4.24
CA LYS A 190 -0.29 14.22 4.99
C LYS A 190 -0.29 15.70 4.68
N GLN A 191 -0.39 16.52 5.72
CA GLN A 191 -0.35 17.96 5.57
C GLN A 191 1.10 18.47 5.41
N SER A 192 1.28 19.52 4.63
CA SER A 192 2.54 20.26 4.64
C SER A 192 2.76 20.86 6.04
N LYS A 193 3.97 20.81 6.55
CA LYS A 193 4.28 21.63 7.74
C LYS A 193 4.16 23.09 7.28
N GLU A 194 3.24 23.81 7.88
CA GLU A 194 3.26 25.27 7.77
C GLU A 194 4.60 25.75 8.33
N SER A 195 5.32 26.54 7.53
CA SER A 195 6.62 27.13 7.86
C SER A 195 6.44 28.24 8.87
#